data_a9bf1dfeceab94db663d6bf038e51e06
#
_entry.id   a9bf1dfeceab94db663d6bf038e51e06
#
_cell.length_a   1.000
_cell.length_b   1.000
_cell.length_c   1.000
_cell.angle_alpha   90.00
_cell.angle_beta   90.00
_cell.angle_gamma   90.00
#
_symmetry.space_group_name_H-M   'P 1'
#
loop_
_entity.id
_entity.type
_entity.pdbx_description
1 polymer ?
#
loop_
_entity_poly.entity_id
_entity_poly.type
_entity_poly.pdbx_seq_one_letter_code
_entity_poly.pdbx_strand_id
1 'polypeptide(L)'
;SNMFQYTIEDTIERVKIALDTGHTGVKFGWEPFGLNESKDLHYVEAIRKALGENDFMLDVGLIWDAKTTIKRSKQYEPFNLFWIEEPLHPDNYTGYGELSNNCVQHIAAGEEECTLRGFKQLIDVGKINIAQIDVTRCGITQAMKIANYANLCGIKVCNHNFTTDINSSASLHFLCSIPNSLVMEYCNENGEISRKLS
;
A
#
# COMPACT_ATOMS: atom_id res chain seq x y z
N SER A 1 -4.68 -5.80 8.37
CA SER A 1 -4.43 -6.06 9.78
C SER A 1 -4.89 -4.88 10.60
N ASN A 2 -5.82 -5.10 11.56
CA ASN A 2 -6.25 -4.10 12.54
C ASN A 2 -5.10 -3.78 13.51
N MET A 3 -4.05 -3.16 13.01
CA MET A 3 -2.85 -2.80 13.75
C MET A 3 -3.07 -1.96 14.99
N PHE A 4 -4.15 -1.20 15.00
CA PHE A 4 -4.43 -0.26 16.07
C PHE A 4 -5.20 -0.86 17.25
N GLN A 5 -5.47 -2.14 17.20
CA GLN A 5 -5.84 -2.93 18.39
C GLN A 5 -4.60 -3.39 19.18
N TYR A 6 -3.39 -3.17 18.62
CA TYR A 6 -2.13 -3.55 19.24
C TYR A 6 -1.46 -2.36 19.91
N THR A 7 -0.74 -2.62 20.98
CA THR A 7 0.15 -1.64 21.58
C THR A 7 1.34 -1.36 20.66
N ILE A 8 2.10 -0.30 20.94
CA ILE A 8 3.35 -0.03 20.19
C ILE A 8 4.32 -1.20 20.34
N GLU A 9 4.40 -1.78 21.53
CA GLU A 9 5.25 -2.94 21.84
C GLU A 9 4.87 -4.15 20.99
N ASP A 10 3.57 -4.48 20.89
CA ASP A 10 3.07 -5.57 20.03
C ASP A 10 3.39 -5.31 18.56
N THR A 11 3.27 -4.05 18.12
CA THR A 11 3.58 -3.66 16.75
C THR A 11 5.08 -3.83 16.45
N ILE A 12 5.94 -3.41 17.36
CA ILE A 12 7.41 -3.59 17.24
C ILE A 12 7.77 -5.08 17.18
N GLU A 13 7.13 -5.92 17.99
CA GLU A 13 7.38 -7.37 17.96
C GLU A 13 6.97 -7.98 16.60
N ARG A 14 5.83 -7.54 16.04
CA ARG A 14 5.41 -7.96 14.69
C ARG A 14 6.39 -7.53 13.60
N VAL A 15 6.97 -6.34 13.69
CA VAL A 15 8.03 -5.89 12.78
C VAL A 15 9.22 -6.85 12.83
N LYS A 16 9.69 -7.21 14.03
CA LYS A 16 10.81 -8.15 14.20
C LYS A 16 10.50 -9.51 13.60
N ILE A 17 9.32 -10.07 13.91
CA ILE A 17 8.87 -11.35 13.34
C ILE A 17 8.86 -11.29 11.80
N ALA A 18 8.36 -10.22 11.21
CA ALA A 18 8.37 -10.05 9.76
C ALA A 18 9.79 -10.07 9.19
N LEU A 19 10.72 -9.33 9.79
CA LEU A 19 12.12 -9.31 9.36
C LEU A 19 12.81 -10.67 9.56
N ASP A 20 12.59 -11.34 10.68
CA ASP A 20 13.16 -12.65 10.98
C ASP A 20 12.64 -13.74 10.03
N THR A 21 11.45 -13.56 9.48
CA THR A 21 10.85 -14.43 8.45
C THR A 21 11.23 -14.07 7.01
N GLY A 22 12.10 -13.06 6.83
CA GLY A 22 12.70 -12.71 5.54
C GLY A 22 11.93 -11.65 4.74
N HIS A 23 10.96 -10.94 5.35
CA HIS A 23 10.31 -9.82 4.69
C HIS A 23 11.27 -8.63 4.58
N THR A 24 11.24 -7.94 3.45
CA THR A 24 12.11 -6.79 3.16
C THR A 24 11.50 -5.45 3.56
N GLY A 25 10.24 -5.44 3.96
CA GLY A 25 9.52 -4.26 4.38
C GLY A 25 8.21 -4.60 5.06
N VAL A 26 7.58 -3.58 5.61
CA VAL A 26 6.29 -3.70 6.29
C VAL A 26 5.34 -2.59 5.86
N LYS A 27 4.07 -2.91 5.76
CA LYS A 27 2.99 -1.96 5.53
C LYS A 27 2.08 -1.91 6.76
N PHE A 28 1.81 -0.71 7.21
CA PHE A 28 0.98 -0.44 8.36
C PHE A 28 -0.01 0.67 8.08
N GLY A 29 -1.18 0.62 8.71
CA GLY A 29 -2.18 1.65 8.56
C GLY A 29 -3.60 1.24 8.93
N TRP A 30 -4.58 1.94 8.41
CA TRP A 30 -6.02 1.85 8.71
C TRP A 30 -6.40 2.42 10.07
N GLU A 31 -7.67 2.80 10.17
CA GLU A 31 -8.21 3.36 11.42
C GLU A 31 -7.91 2.49 12.65
N PRO A 32 -7.57 3.14 13.78
CA PRO A 32 -7.62 4.59 14.05
C PRO A 32 -6.38 5.40 13.62
N PHE A 33 -5.42 4.82 12.86
CA PHE A 33 -4.33 5.59 12.28
C PHE A 33 -4.89 6.64 11.32
N GLY A 34 -4.27 7.81 11.29
CA GLY A 34 -4.71 8.93 10.49
C GLY A 34 -5.66 9.89 11.19
N LEU A 35 -6.30 9.47 12.29
CA LEU A 35 -7.24 10.31 13.06
C LEU A 35 -6.56 11.21 14.08
N ASN A 36 -5.36 10.87 14.56
CA ASN A 36 -4.66 11.62 15.59
C ASN A 36 -3.19 11.83 15.26
N GLU A 37 -2.86 13.05 14.83
CA GLU A 37 -1.54 13.43 14.35
C GLU A 37 -0.38 13.07 15.30
N SER A 38 -0.54 13.34 16.58
CA SER A 38 0.52 13.09 17.57
C SER A 38 0.72 11.59 17.82
N LYS A 39 -0.37 10.83 17.90
CA LYS A 39 -0.28 9.38 18.07
C LYS A 39 0.33 8.73 16.83
N ASP A 40 -0.12 9.14 15.65
CA ASP A 40 0.35 8.60 14.37
C ASP A 40 1.86 8.83 14.21
N LEU A 41 2.33 10.04 14.54
CA LEU A 41 3.75 10.37 14.48
C LEU A 41 4.58 9.48 15.40
N HIS A 42 4.12 9.29 16.63
CA HIS A 42 4.80 8.42 17.59
C HIS A 42 4.86 6.96 17.13
N TYR A 43 3.78 6.47 16.52
CA TYR A 43 3.77 5.13 15.89
C TYR A 43 4.77 5.02 14.74
N VAL A 44 4.76 5.98 13.82
CA VAL A 44 5.68 5.99 12.67
C VAL A 44 7.14 5.99 13.14
N GLU A 45 7.47 6.81 14.13
CA GLU A 45 8.81 6.87 14.74
C GLU A 45 9.21 5.52 15.36
N ALA A 46 8.32 4.91 16.15
CA ALA A 46 8.59 3.64 16.82
C ALA A 46 8.81 2.50 15.80
N ILE A 47 7.97 2.43 14.76
CA ILE A 47 8.08 1.42 13.70
C ILE A 47 9.38 1.62 12.92
N ARG A 48 9.70 2.84 12.48
CA ARG A 48 10.93 3.13 11.75
C ARG A 48 12.16 2.72 12.55
N LYS A 49 12.18 3.00 13.85
CA LYS A 49 13.27 2.59 14.72
C LYS A 49 13.44 1.07 14.81
N ALA A 50 12.34 0.32 14.84
CA ALA A 50 12.38 -1.14 14.88
C ALA A 50 12.75 -1.75 13.53
N LEU A 51 12.32 -1.12 12.43
CA LEU A 51 12.49 -1.60 11.06
C LEU A 51 13.90 -1.33 10.49
N GLY A 52 14.63 -0.37 11.05
CA GLY A 52 15.93 0.06 10.52
C GLY A 52 15.79 0.69 9.14
N GLU A 53 16.57 0.27 8.17
CA GLU A 53 16.60 0.79 6.79
C GLU A 53 15.64 0.06 5.83
N ASN A 54 14.92 -0.96 6.30
CA ASN A 54 14.00 -1.71 5.45
C ASN A 54 12.79 -0.86 5.01
N ASP A 55 12.09 -1.29 3.97
CA ASP A 55 10.99 -0.54 3.37
C ASP A 55 9.82 -0.38 4.35
N PHE A 56 9.36 0.84 4.49
CA PHE A 56 8.23 1.19 5.35
C PHE A 56 7.13 1.86 4.54
N MET A 57 5.95 1.26 4.52
CA MET A 57 4.78 1.73 3.82
C MET A 57 3.66 2.06 4.80
N LEU A 58 2.90 3.10 4.51
CA LEU A 58 1.72 3.48 5.27
C LEU A 58 0.46 3.38 4.41
N ASP A 59 -0.54 2.68 4.94
CA ASP A 59 -1.88 2.63 4.38
C ASP A 59 -2.81 3.52 5.21
N VAL A 60 -3.41 4.50 4.57
CA VAL A 60 -4.23 5.52 5.25
C VAL A 60 -5.71 5.18 5.24
N GLY A 61 -6.15 4.24 4.40
CA GLY A 61 -7.53 3.79 4.37
C GLY A 61 -8.54 4.87 3.99
N LEU A 62 -8.21 5.74 3.01
CA LEU A 62 -9.10 6.72 2.37
C LEU A 62 -9.56 7.91 3.26
N ILE A 63 -8.98 8.12 4.44
CA ILE A 63 -9.55 9.03 5.45
C ILE A 63 -9.00 10.46 5.42
N TRP A 64 -7.98 10.75 4.61
CA TRP A 64 -7.42 12.10 4.52
C TRP A 64 -7.97 12.88 3.32
N ASP A 65 -7.72 14.19 3.33
CA ASP A 65 -7.80 15.07 2.17
C ASP A 65 -6.38 15.40 1.65
N ALA A 66 -6.31 16.04 0.48
CA ALA A 66 -5.03 16.38 -0.14
C ALA A 66 -4.16 17.27 0.75
N LYS A 67 -4.77 18.27 1.40
CA LYS A 67 -4.07 19.21 2.30
C LYS A 67 -3.47 18.47 3.51
N THR A 68 -4.24 17.59 4.12
CA THR A 68 -3.79 16.76 5.25
C THR A 68 -2.66 15.84 4.82
N THR A 69 -2.81 15.15 3.68
CA THR A 69 -1.79 14.25 3.14
C THR A 69 -0.47 14.98 2.89
N ILE A 70 -0.49 16.13 2.23
CA ILE A 70 0.72 16.93 1.97
C ILE A 70 1.39 17.37 3.28
N LYS A 71 0.60 17.80 4.27
CA LYS A 71 1.12 18.16 5.59
C LYS A 71 1.79 16.97 6.25
N ARG A 72 1.13 15.81 6.28
CA ARG A 72 1.65 14.57 6.89
C ARG A 72 2.86 14.03 6.15
N SER A 73 2.87 14.10 4.81
CA SER A 73 4.01 13.71 3.99
C SER A 73 5.30 14.43 4.42
N LYS A 74 5.21 15.76 4.64
CA LYS A 74 6.35 16.55 5.14
C LYS A 74 6.76 16.19 6.56
N GLN A 75 5.81 15.88 7.43
CA GLN A 75 6.11 15.44 8.80
C GLN A 75 6.80 14.07 8.83
N TYR A 76 6.47 13.21 7.86
CA TYR A 76 7.04 11.87 7.76
C TYR A 76 8.33 11.78 6.94
N GLU A 77 8.80 12.90 6.35
CA GLU A 77 10.04 12.94 5.57
C GLU A 77 11.24 12.33 6.33
N PRO A 78 11.47 12.64 7.64
CA PRO A 78 12.60 12.08 8.38
C PRO A 78 12.55 10.56 8.56
N PHE A 79 11.39 9.95 8.36
CA PHE A 79 11.19 8.51 8.55
C PHE A 79 11.34 7.71 7.26
N ASN A 80 11.67 8.34 6.14
CA ASN A 80 11.96 7.70 4.86
C ASN A 80 10.93 6.62 4.49
N LEU A 81 9.63 7.02 4.48
CA LEU A 81 8.57 6.10 4.04
C LEU A 81 8.70 5.84 2.55
N PHE A 82 8.51 4.59 2.14
CA PHE A 82 8.57 4.20 0.74
C PHE A 82 7.33 4.69 -0.01
N TRP A 83 6.13 4.47 0.53
CA TRP A 83 4.90 5.08 0.00
C TRP A 83 3.87 5.42 1.09
N ILE A 84 2.95 6.30 0.71
CA ILE A 84 1.67 6.54 1.37
C ILE A 84 0.59 5.96 0.46
N GLU A 85 -0.21 5.02 0.99
CA GLU A 85 -1.24 4.26 0.28
C GLU A 85 -2.61 4.85 0.56
N GLU A 86 -3.40 4.98 -0.51
CA GLU A 86 -4.79 5.40 -0.51
C GLU A 86 -5.18 6.47 0.53
N PRO A 87 -4.48 7.63 0.53
CA PRO A 87 -4.82 8.70 1.47
C PRO A 87 -6.16 9.37 1.17
N LEU A 88 -6.62 9.33 -0.09
CA LEU A 88 -7.82 10.01 -0.59
C LEU A 88 -8.86 9.00 -1.06
N HIS A 89 -10.11 9.46 -1.12
CA HIS A 89 -11.18 8.69 -1.79
C HIS A 89 -10.76 8.30 -3.22
N PRO A 90 -11.03 7.08 -3.69
CA PRO A 90 -10.52 6.56 -4.96
C PRO A 90 -10.93 7.39 -6.19
N ASP A 91 -12.08 8.05 -6.16
CA ASP A 91 -12.56 8.92 -7.25
C ASP A 91 -11.92 10.31 -7.27
N ASN A 92 -11.09 10.67 -6.30
CA ASN A 92 -10.46 11.98 -6.23
C ASN A 92 -9.16 12.05 -7.05
N TYR A 93 -9.25 11.75 -8.35
CA TYR A 93 -8.09 11.72 -9.25
C TYR A 93 -7.30 13.03 -9.28
N THR A 94 -7.98 14.17 -9.25
CA THR A 94 -7.31 15.49 -9.23
C THR A 94 -6.55 15.73 -7.94
N GLY A 95 -7.11 15.28 -6.80
CA GLY A 95 -6.42 15.30 -5.52
C GLY A 95 -5.16 14.44 -5.53
N TYR A 96 -5.21 13.23 -6.07
CA TYR A 96 -4.03 12.39 -6.26
C TYR A 96 -2.96 13.09 -7.11
N GLY A 97 -3.36 13.79 -8.19
CA GLY A 97 -2.45 14.58 -9.00
C GLY A 97 -1.80 15.74 -8.22
N GLU A 98 -2.51 16.35 -7.28
CA GLU A 98 -1.93 17.33 -6.36
C GLU A 98 -0.91 16.70 -5.43
N LEU A 99 -1.18 15.50 -4.89
CA LEU A 99 -0.23 14.78 -4.04
C LEU A 99 1.07 14.44 -4.76
N SER A 100 0.99 13.95 -5.98
CA SER A 100 2.15 13.59 -6.78
C SER A 100 3.15 14.73 -6.96
N ASN A 101 2.69 15.97 -6.95
CA ASN A 101 3.54 17.16 -7.10
C ASN A 101 4.05 17.72 -5.76
N ASN A 102 3.47 17.33 -4.63
CA ASN A 102 3.71 18.00 -3.34
C ASN A 102 4.12 17.06 -2.20
N CYS A 103 3.96 15.75 -2.35
CA CYS A 103 4.43 14.76 -1.39
C CYS A 103 5.87 14.34 -1.68
N VAL A 104 6.61 14.02 -0.61
CA VAL A 104 7.99 13.51 -0.69
C VAL A 104 7.98 12.01 -0.99
N GLN A 105 7.04 11.27 -0.38
CA GLN A 105 6.90 9.84 -0.56
C GLN A 105 6.17 9.50 -1.86
N HIS A 106 6.39 8.30 -2.38
CA HIS A 106 5.55 7.76 -3.44
C HIS A 106 4.10 7.67 -2.99
N ILE A 107 3.18 7.86 -3.92
CA ILE A 107 1.75 7.63 -3.71
C ILE A 107 1.37 6.31 -4.38
N ALA A 108 0.82 5.39 -3.59
CA ALA A 108 0.29 4.12 -4.06
C ALA A 108 -1.23 4.13 -3.96
N ALA A 109 -1.91 3.61 -4.96
CA ALA A 109 -3.37 3.50 -4.98
C ALA A 109 -3.83 2.47 -6.02
N GLY A 110 -5.08 2.03 -5.89
CA GLY A 110 -5.73 1.22 -6.91
C GLY A 110 -6.45 -0.02 -6.40
N GLU A 111 -6.37 -0.37 -5.12
CA GLU A 111 -7.06 -1.55 -4.59
C GLU A 111 -8.59 -1.43 -4.72
N GLU A 112 -9.13 -0.24 -4.71
CA GLU A 112 -10.56 0.01 -4.92
C GLU A 112 -10.97 0.07 -6.42
N GLU A 113 -9.99 0.10 -7.33
CA GLU A 113 -10.25 0.10 -8.77
C GLU A 113 -10.30 -1.32 -9.35
N CYS A 114 -11.22 -1.54 -10.28
CA CYS A 114 -11.38 -2.86 -10.92
C CYS A 114 -11.30 -2.84 -12.46
N THR A 115 -11.11 -1.67 -13.06
CA THR A 115 -11.13 -1.53 -14.52
C THR A 115 -9.90 -0.81 -15.06
N LEU A 116 -9.50 -1.16 -16.30
CA LEU A 116 -8.47 -0.42 -17.00
C LEU A 116 -8.82 1.08 -17.10
N ARG A 117 -10.11 1.42 -17.21
CA ARG A 117 -10.55 2.82 -17.32
C ARG A 117 -10.26 3.59 -16.02
N GLY A 118 -10.56 3.02 -14.87
CA GLY A 118 -10.28 3.66 -13.57
C GLY A 118 -8.79 3.79 -13.32
N PHE A 119 -8.00 2.74 -13.58
CA PHE A 119 -6.55 2.82 -13.50
C PHE A 119 -5.94 3.85 -14.44
N LYS A 120 -6.52 4.05 -15.63
CA LYS A 120 -6.11 5.15 -16.52
C LYS A 120 -6.34 6.52 -15.88
N GLN A 121 -7.44 6.72 -15.15
CA GLN A 121 -7.67 7.97 -14.42
C GLN A 121 -6.64 8.14 -13.29
N LEU A 122 -6.36 7.11 -12.50
CA LEU A 122 -5.33 7.16 -11.45
C LEU A 122 -3.93 7.46 -12.01
N ILE A 123 -3.58 6.87 -13.16
CA ILE A 123 -2.27 7.05 -13.77
C ILE A 123 -2.17 8.38 -14.52
N ASP A 124 -3.15 8.71 -15.38
CA ASP A 124 -3.06 9.84 -16.30
C ASP A 124 -3.38 11.17 -15.60
N VAL A 125 -4.34 11.17 -14.70
CA VAL A 125 -4.79 12.35 -13.95
C VAL A 125 -4.21 12.35 -12.54
N GLY A 126 -4.32 11.23 -11.82
CA GLY A 126 -3.86 11.07 -10.45
C GLY A 126 -2.34 11.00 -10.31
N LYS A 127 -1.62 10.69 -11.41
CA LYS A 127 -0.15 10.65 -11.42
C LYS A 127 0.44 9.79 -10.31
N ILE A 128 -0.24 8.71 -9.91
CA ILE A 128 0.25 7.79 -8.89
C ILE A 128 1.60 7.19 -9.29
N ASN A 129 2.41 6.84 -8.31
CA ASN A 129 3.74 6.26 -8.55
C ASN A 129 3.70 4.73 -8.60
N ILE A 130 2.75 4.13 -7.87
CA ILE A 130 2.61 2.68 -7.72
C ILE A 130 1.13 2.33 -7.90
N ALA A 131 0.85 1.42 -8.84
CA ALA A 131 -0.48 0.89 -9.07
C ALA A 131 -0.66 -0.40 -8.25
N GLN A 132 -1.61 -0.40 -7.32
CA GLN A 132 -1.93 -1.55 -6.49
C GLN A 132 -3.12 -2.30 -7.09
N ILE A 133 -2.84 -3.45 -7.67
CA ILE A 133 -3.83 -4.21 -8.44
C ILE A 133 -4.29 -5.42 -7.63
N ASP A 134 -5.58 -5.46 -7.29
CA ASP A 134 -6.19 -6.64 -6.70
C ASP A 134 -6.76 -7.56 -7.79
N VAL A 135 -6.13 -8.71 -7.98
CA VAL A 135 -6.55 -9.69 -9.01
C VAL A 135 -7.90 -10.34 -8.70
N THR A 136 -8.36 -10.30 -7.45
CA THR A 136 -9.69 -10.82 -7.09
C THR A 136 -10.81 -9.84 -7.39
N ARG A 137 -10.51 -8.53 -7.40
CA ARG A 137 -11.47 -7.47 -7.77
C ARG A 137 -11.61 -7.32 -9.29
N CYS A 138 -10.51 -7.30 -10.01
CA CYS A 138 -10.52 -7.02 -11.45
C CYS A 138 -10.41 -8.28 -12.33
N GLY A 139 -10.02 -9.42 -11.78
CA GLY A 139 -9.68 -10.61 -12.53
C GLY A 139 -8.34 -10.53 -13.26
N ILE A 140 -7.66 -11.66 -13.47
CA ILE A 140 -6.31 -11.73 -14.07
C ILE A 140 -6.25 -11.05 -15.43
N THR A 141 -7.27 -11.23 -16.27
CA THR A 141 -7.30 -10.64 -17.61
C THR A 141 -7.27 -9.12 -17.60
N GLN A 142 -8.00 -8.48 -16.69
CA GLN A 142 -7.95 -7.03 -16.53
C GLN A 142 -6.65 -6.59 -15.86
N ALA A 143 -6.20 -7.31 -14.83
CA ALA A 143 -4.92 -7.05 -14.17
C ALA A 143 -3.77 -6.97 -15.17
N MET A 144 -3.68 -7.91 -16.11
CA MET A 144 -2.67 -7.91 -17.17
C MET A 144 -2.76 -6.68 -18.09
N LYS A 145 -3.98 -6.24 -18.45
CA LYS A 145 -4.17 -5.03 -19.27
C LYS A 145 -3.75 -3.78 -18.52
N ILE A 146 -4.09 -3.71 -17.23
CA ILE A 146 -3.72 -2.59 -16.34
C ILE A 146 -2.20 -2.54 -16.17
N ALA A 147 -1.56 -3.67 -15.86
CA ALA A 147 -0.11 -3.75 -15.68
C ALA A 147 0.66 -3.37 -16.95
N ASN A 148 0.19 -3.80 -18.13
CA ASN A 148 0.78 -3.41 -19.41
C ASN A 148 0.66 -1.90 -19.63
N TYR A 149 -0.48 -1.29 -19.32
CA TYR A 149 -0.66 0.14 -19.42
C TYR A 149 0.24 0.90 -18.43
N ALA A 150 0.28 0.47 -17.17
CA ALA A 150 1.18 1.01 -16.16
C ALA A 150 2.64 0.95 -16.62
N ASN A 151 3.07 -0.17 -17.22
CA ASN A 151 4.43 -0.33 -17.76
C ASN A 151 4.74 0.68 -18.87
N LEU A 152 3.82 0.92 -19.80
CA LEU A 152 3.97 1.93 -20.85
C LEU A 152 4.11 3.34 -20.29
N CYS A 153 3.51 3.60 -19.11
CA CYS A 153 3.59 4.88 -18.40
C CYS A 153 4.77 4.96 -17.41
N GLY A 154 5.59 3.92 -17.29
CA GLY A 154 6.71 3.87 -16.35
C GLY A 154 6.30 3.65 -14.90
N ILE A 155 5.05 3.24 -14.64
CA ILE A 155 4.49 3.01 -13.31
C ILE A 155 4.80 1.59 -12.85
N LYS A 156 5.23 1.46 -11.60
CA LYS A 156 5.44 0.16 -10.95
C LYS A 156 4.12 -0.43 -10.46
N VAL A 157 4.09 -1.76 -10.36
CA VAL A 157 2.91 -2.52 -9.91
C VAL A 157 3.25 -3.29 -8.64
N CYS A 158 2.38 -3.19 -7.68
CA CYS A 158 2.27 -4.04 -6.50
C CYS A 158 0.88 -4.69 -6.51
N ASN A 159 0.70 -5.83 -5.89
CA ASN A 159 -0.64 -6.37 -5.66
C ASN A 159 -1.24 -5.79 -4.39
N HIS A 160 -2.56 -5.72 -4.30
CA HIS A 160 -3.29 -5.69 -3.04
C HIS A 160 -3.66 -7.11 -2.64
N ASN A 161 -3.43 -7.47 -1.37
CA ASN A 161 -3.71 -8.81 -0.88
C ASN A 161 -4.08 -8.83 0.61
N PHE A 162 -5.36 -8.83 0.89
CA PHE A 162 -5.87 -8.86 2.27
C PHE A 162 -6.90 -9.98 2.53
N THR A 163 -7.18 -10.84 1.55
CA THR A 163 -8.35 -11.74 1.64
C THR A 163 -7.99 -13.20 1.89
N THR A 164 -7.42 -13.90 0.91
CA THR A 164 -7.24 -15.35 0.96
C THR A 164 -5.92 -15.80 0.31
N ASP A 165 -5.49 -17.03 0.60
CA ASP A 165 -4.32 -17.62 -0.04
C ASP A 165 -4.54 -17.85 -1.55
N ILE A 166 -5.79 -17.94 -1.99
CA ILE A 166 -6.12 -17.94 -3.43
C ILE A 166 -5.71 -16.61 -4.07
N ASN A 167 -6.01 -15.47 -3.39
CA ASN A 167 -5.54 -14.18 -3.85
C ASN A 167 -4.02 -14.10 -3.84
N SER A 168 -3.38 -14.57 -2.76
CA SER A 168 -1.91 -14.60 -2.63
C SER A 168 -1.27 -15.37 -3.78
N SER A 169 -1.78 -16.57 -4.07
CA SER A 169 -1.28 -17.41 -5.16
C SER A 169 -1.48 -16.78 -6.53
N ALA A 170 -2.69 -16.26 -6.79
CA ALA A 170 -3.00 -15.59 -8.05
C ALA A 170 -2.14 -14.31 -8.25
N SER A 171 -1.97 -13.54 -7.19
CA SER A 171 -1.13 -12.33 -7.18
C SER A 171 0.34 -12.66 -7.44
N LEU A 172 0.87 -13.73 -6.84
CA LEU A 172 2.24 -14.17 -7.09
C LEU A 172 2.46 -14.49 -8.57
N HIS A 173 1.59 -15.31 -9.16
CA HIS A 173 1.67 -15.64 -10.58
C HIS A 173 1.52 -14.41 -11.48
N PHE A 174 0.61 -13.50 -11.14
CA PHE A 174 0.43 -12.24 -11.83
C PHE A 174 1.70 -11.39 -11.81
N LEU A 175 2.27 -11.14 -10.62
CA LEU A 175 3.48 -10.32 -10.47
C LEU A 175 4.69 -10.92 -11.18
N CYS A 176 4.85 -12.25 -11.14
CA CYS A 176 5.91 -12.94 -11.88
C CYS A 176 5.78 -12.85 -13.39
N SER A 177 4.59 -12.52 -13.91
CA SER A 177 4.31 -12.47 -15.36
C SER A 177 4.44 -11.09 -15.99
N ILE A 178 4.70 -10.04 -15.19
CA ILE A 178 4.79 -8.65 -15.64
C ILE A 178 6.20 -8.06 -15.43
N PRO A 179 6.67 -7.19 -16.35
CA PRO A 179 8.05 -6.65 -16.27
C PRO A 179 8.20 -5.51 -15.25
N ASN A 180 7.11 -4.91 -14.79
CA ASN A 180 7.07 -3.74 -13.92
C ASN A 180 6.62 -4.06 -12.50
N SER A 181 6.65 -5.32 -12.08
CA SER A 181 6.40 -5.71 -10.68
C SER A 181 7.45 -5.07 -9.76
N LEU A 182 7.02 -4.67 -8.56
CA LEU A 182 7.87 -4.02 -7.57
C LEU A 182 8.11 -4.94 -6.37
N VAL A 183 7.08 -5.14 -5.58
CA VAL A 183 7.06 -6.02 -4.41
C VAL A 183 5.75 -6.78 -4.37
N MET A 184 5.71 -7.88 -3.62
CA MET A 184 4.48 -8.60 -3.33
C MET A 184 3.98 -8.21 -1.94
N GLU A 185 2.77 -7.70 -1.87
CA GLU A 185 2.06 -7.60 -0.61
C GLU A 185 1.62 -8.99 -0.16
N TYR A 186 2.01 -9.35 1.06
CA TYR A 186 1.64 -10.59 1.71
C TYR A 186 0.97 -10.31 3.05
N CYS A 187 -0.30 -10.73 3.19
CA CYS A 187 -1.03 -10.58 4.44
C CYS A 187 -0.66 -11.71 5.38
N ASN A 188 -0.05 -11.37 6.52
CA ASN A 188 0.38 -12.35 7.51
C ASN A 188 -0.74 -12.76 8.50
N GLU A 189 -1.94 -12.19 8.36
CA GLU A 189 -3.11 -12.53 9.18
C GLU A 189 -4.00 -13.53 8.45
N ASN A 190 -3.62 -14.79 8.48
CA ASN A 190 -4.40 -15.86 7.87
C ASN A 190 -5.66 -16.16 8.70
N GLY A 191 -6.83 -15.96 8.11
CA GLY A 191 -8.10 -16.44 8.65
C GLY A 191 -8.15 -17.97 8.70
N GLU A 192 -9.14 -18.55 9.40
CA GLU A 192 -9.29 -20.00 9.49
C GLU A 192 -9.40 -20.73 8.13
N ILE A 193 -9.95 -20.05 7.12
CA ILE A 193 -10.10 -20.60 5.76
C ILE A 193 -8.74 -20.72 5.07
N SER A 194 -7.88 -19.73 5.19
CA SER A 194 -6.52 -19.76 4.64
C SER A 194 -5.70 -20.92 5.19
N ARG A 195 -5.74 -21.15 6.51
CA ARG A 195 -5.03 -22.25 7.15
C ARG A 195 -5.48 -23.65 6.76
N LYS A 196 -6.70 -23.77 6.19
CA LYS A 196 -7.25 -25.07 5.74
C LYS A 196 -7.00 -25.33 4.24
N LEU A 197 -6.55 -24.32 3.49
CA LEU A 197 -6.27 -24.42 2.05
C LEU A 197 -4.76 -24.48 1.74
N SER A 198 -3.93 -24.24 2.74
CA SER A 198 -2.47 -24.40 2.68
C SER A 198 -2.08 -25.80 3.21
#